data_513b02e430fdd4da7d3b6dbe543e88bc
#
_entry.id   513b02e430fdd4da7d3b6dbe543e88bc
#
_cell.length_a   1.000
_cell.length_b   1.000
_cell.length_c   1.000
_cell.angle_alpha   90.00
_cell.angle_beta   90.00
_cell.angle_gamma   90.00
#
_symmetry.space_group_name_H-M   'P 1'
#
loop_
_entity.id
_entity.type
_entity.pdbx_description
1 polymer ?
#
loop_
_entity_poly.entity_id
_entity_poly.type
_entity_poly.pdbx_seq_one_letter_code
_entity_poly.pdbx_strand_id
1 'polypeptide(L)'
;MHATARTQAPPRSWGKIWNGPYVLRNWMYFWTALFLFAWFTPYTFGLFLCGGIALYSLRSPRHSVEALGMLAFLIVAGKTGVSLGRWLVLFAAFGRMLWDGAFGGRSMPRLAYLLLLFFAVVLPLSMFASTFPLVSGLKLITFTLGTVVTVVGFYRTRHLTDYWLSWLFTLGVFILLASLPFYGLPAGYATNSVGFQGILTHPQTFGPVLASITALVAGLYFFRQRTSWIILLCVGLGVVGMYFSLSRTSLLAFALAGAITAALGFSFKPDTWAVDLGRTLGRPTVMLGFLAALALVAVQWTSVQSDLASFLAKDSGTVSPVQALEASRGNLMDRSMANFWEKPITGIGFGAPSDPIRFARQLERGPYGIPLSASVEKGFMPTAVLEETGLIGAVLTIALLIFLFMPAVQHPDPTLFWVMATCLLLNLGEMVFFSVGGMGFFFWFVMMFCHVAAFKRPSPSPTSAMPRRPVHSGRGRQKV
;
A
#
# COMPACT_ATOMS: atom_id res chain seq x y z
N MET A 1 40.01 31.89 2.26
CA MET A 1 39.92 30.42 2.41
C MET A 1 39.00 30.10 3.59
N HIS A 2 37.68 30.01 3.37
CA HIS A 2 36.73 29.59 4.38
C HIS A 2 36.51 28.07 4.21
N ALA A 3 37.09 27.30 5.13
CA ALA A 3 36.82 25.87 5.26
C ALA A 3 35.38 25.72 5.78
N THR A 4 34.45 25.41 4.89
CA THR A 4 33.10 25.01 5.25
C THR A 4 33.18 23.71 6.03
N ALA A 5 33.03 23.79 7.34
CA ALA A 5 32.86 22.61 8.21
C ALA A 5 31.66 21.78 7.69
N ARG A 6 31.95 20.66 7.05
CA ARG A 6 30.95 19.64 6.71
C ARG A 6 30.36 19.14 8.02
N THR A 7 29.20 19.65 8.39
CA THR A 7 28.36 19.04 9.42
C THR A 7 27.98 17.65 8.94
N GLN A 8 28.72 16.65 9.37
CA GLN A 8 28.32 15.24 9.21
C GLN A 8 26.96 15.08 9.89
N ALA A 9 25.93 14.85 9.09
CA ALA A 9 24.63 14.47 9.63
C ALA A 9 24.83 13.23 10.54
N PRO A 10 24.28 13.24 11.77
CA PRO A 10 24.46 12.12 12.68
C PRO A 10 23.99 10.85 12.00
N PRO A 11 24.70 9.73 12.15
CA PRO A 11 24.31 8.45 11.56
C PRO A 11 22.90 8.12 12.02
N ARG A 12 21.96 8.12 11.08
CA ARG A 12 20.57 7.79 11.36
C ARG A 12 20.54 6.38 11.96
N SER A 13 19.86 6.21 13.07
CA SER A 13 19.80 4.99 13.91
C SER A 13 19.23 3.73 13.22
N TRP A 14 19.00 3.78 11.92
CA TRP A 14 18.53 2.69 11.05
C TRP A 14 19.46 1.47 11.03
N GLY A 15 20.71 1.60 11.48
CA GLY A 15 21.63 0.48 11.66
C GLY A 15 21.11 -0.62 12.58
N LYS A 16 20.27 -0.26 13.55
CA LYS A 16 19.72 -1.19 14.52
C LYS A 16 18.60 -2.10 13.99
N ILE A 17 17.92 -1.73 12.88
CA ILE A 17 16.85 -2.55 12.30
C ILE A 17 17.39 -3.88 11.78
N TRP A 18 18.59 -3.86 11.20
CA TRP A 18 19.22 -5.05 10.63
C TRP A 18 20.14 -5.81 11.59
N ASN A 19 20.53 -5.19 12.71
CA ASN A 19 21.33 -5.83 13.75
C ASN A 19 20.51 -6.77 14.66
N GLY A 20 19.20 -6.92 14.36
CA GLY A 20 18.31 -7.84 15.06
C GLY A 20 17.85 -9.00 14.19
N PRO A 21 18.71 -10.02 13.90
CA PRO A 21 18.27 -11.20 13.13
C PRO A 21 17.07 -11.90 13.78
N TYR A 22 16.87 -11.71 15.09
CA TYR A 22 15.73 -12.24 15.82
C TYR A 22 14.38 -11.60 15.42
N VAL A 23 14.32 -10.29 15.21
CA VAL A 23 13.05 -9.61 14.88
C VAL A 23 12.55 -10.04 13.51
N LEU A 24 13.41 -10.00 12.48
CA LEU A 24 13.08 -10.46 11.14
C LEU A 24 12.69 -11.94 11.12
N ARG A 25 13.49 -12.80 11.80
CA ARG A 25 13.24 -14.24 11.87
C ARG A 25 11.89 -14.55 12.52
N ASN A 26 11.58 -13.91 13.65
CA ASN A 26 10.33 -14.15 14.36
C ASN A 26 9.11 -13.72 13.53
N TRP A 27 9.18 -12.61 12.79
CA TRP A 27 8.12 -12.18 11.89
C TRP A 27 7.98 -13.09 10.67
N MET A 28 9.07 -13.61 10.10
CA MET A 28 9.01 -14.60 9.03
C MET A 28 8.32 -15.88 9.48
N TYR A 29 8.67 -16.40 10.66
CA TYR A 29 7.98 -17.57 11.25
C TYR A 29 6.50 -17.29 11.50
N PHE A 30 6.19 -16.11 12.03
CA PHE A 30 4.81 -15.69 12.25
C PHE A 30 4.00 -15.65 10.96
N TRP A 31 4.51 -15.00 9.91
CA TRP A 31 3.84 -14.95 8.61
C TRP A 31 3.65 -16.31 7.99
N THR A 32 4.67 -17.18 8.10
CA THR A 32 4.59 -18.56 7.63
C THR A 32 3.51 -19.31 8.38
N ALA A 33 3.47 -19.23 9.72
CA ALA A 33 2.47 -19.90 10.54
C ALA A 33 1.05 -19.37 10.23
N LEU A 34 0.88 -18.04 10.13
CA LEU A 34 -0.41 -17.43 9.80
C LEU A 34 -0.91 -17.89 8.42
N PHE A 35 -0.01 -17.91 7.42
CA PHE A 35 -0.34 -18.35 6.06
C PHE A 35 -0.71 -19.84 6.04
N LEU A 36 0.10 -20.71 6.62
CA LEU A 36 -0.17 -22.15 6.67
C LEU A 36 -1.46 -22.43 7.40
N PHE A 37 -1.66 -21.81 8.56
CA PHE A 37 -2.91 -21.95 9.30
C PHE A 37 -4.11 -21.51 8.45
N ALA A 38 -4.06 -20.34 7.82
CA ALA A 38 -5.12 -19.86 6.94
C ALA A 38 -5.29 -20.73 5.69
N TRP A 39 -4.22 -21.36 5.17
CA TRP A 39 -4.27 -22.20 3.97
C TRP A 39 -4.95 -23.53 4.23
N PHE A 40 -4.65 -24.19 5.34
CA PHE A 40 -5.14 -25.53 5.65
C PHE A 40 -6.45 -25.53 6.44
N THR A 41 -6.94 -24.38 6.88
CA THR A 41 -8.17 -24.32 7.69
C THR A 41 -9.43 -24.17 6.81
N PRO A 42 -10.53 -24.92 7.12
CA PRO A 42 -11.81 -24.78 6.46
C PRO A 42 -12.44 -23.38 6.65
N TYR A 43 -13.45 -23.08 5.84
CA TYR A 43 -14.17 -21.80 5.83
C TYR A 43 -14.61 -21.31 7.23
N THR A 44 -15.14 -22.21 8.05
CA THR A 44 -15.61 -21.91 9.41
C THR A 44 -14.51 -21.41 10.33
N PHE A 45 -13.28 -21.87 10.15
CA PHE A 45 -12.15 -21.44 10.96
C PHE A 45 -11.63 -20.03 10.60
N GLY A 46 -11.92 -19.52 9.40
CA GLY A 46 -11.58 -18.15 9.03
C GLY A 46 -12.20 -17.12 9.99
N LEU A 47 -13.42 -17.37 10.46
CA LEU A 47 -14.09 -16.55 11.47
C LEU A 47 -13.38 -16.63 12.83
N PHE A 48 -12.99 -17.83 13.28
CA PHE A 48 -12.24 -18.02 14.53
C PHE A 48 -10.86 -17.36 14.47
N LEU A 49 -10.16 -17.47 13.33
CA LEU A 49 -8.89 -16.79 13.13
C LEU A 49 -9.06 -15.26 13.26
N CYS A 50 -10.07 -14.70 12.62
CA CYS A 50 -10.37 -13.27 12.76
C CYS A 50 -10.78 -12.91 14.19
N GLY A 51 -11.49 -13.78 14.91
CA GLY A 51 -11.79 -13.63 16.34
C GLY A 51 -10.52 -13.56 17.19
N GLY A 52 -9.56 -14.46 16.95
CA GLY A 52 -8.25 -14.44 17.60
C GLY A 52 -7.46 -13.17 17.31
N ILE A 53 -7.45 -12.71 16.06
CA ILE A 53 -6.82 -11.44 15.65
C ILE A 53 -7.54 -10.25 16.30
N ALA A 54 -8.86 -10.28 16.42
CA ALA A 54 -9.64 -9.25 17.09
C ALA A 54 -9.29 -9.17 18.59
N LEU A 55 -9.21 -10.30 19.30
CA LEU A 55 -8.77 -10.34 20.69
C LEU A 55 -7.32 -9.85 20.85
N TYR A 56 -6.44 -10.22 19.93
CA TYR A 56 -5.06 -9.70 19.90
C TYR A 56 -5.02 -8.18 19.76
N SER A 57 -5.89 -7.62 18.92
CA SER A 57 -6.04 -6.18 18.69
C SER A 57 -6.36 -5.39 19.96
N LEU A 58 -7.10 -5.98 20.90
CA LEU A 58 -7.52 -5.31 22.13
C LEU A 58 -6.38 -5.06 23.13
N ARG A 59 -5.20 -5.64 22.94
CA ARG A 59 -4.07 -5.50 23.89
C ARG A 59 -3.48 -4.10 23.95
N SER A 60 -3.26 -3.45 22.80
CA SER A 60 -2.72 -2.09 22.73
C SER A 60 -2.90 -1.48 21.32
N PRO A 61 -2.73 -0.15 21.14
CA PRO A 61 -2.76 0.47 19.82
C PRO A 61 -1.79 -0.14 18.81
N ARG A 62 -0.61 -0.57 19.25
CA ARG A 62 0.34 -1.27 18.40
C ARG A 62 -0.24 -2.59 17.89
N HIS A 63 -0.80 -3.42 18.79
CA HIS A 63 -1.40 -4.70 18.41
C HIS A 63 -2.64 -4.50 17.50
N SER A 64 -3.37 -3.38 17.67
CA SER A 64 -4.46 -3.04 16.76
C SER A 64 -3.95 -2.80 15.33
N VAL A 65 -2.85 -2.06 15.17
CA VAL A 65 -2.26 -1.82 13.83
C VAL A 65 -1.70 -3.12 13.24
N GLU A 66 -1.04 -3.95 14.05
CA GLU A 66 -0.57 -5.28 13.62
C GLU A 66 -1.75 -6.16 13.16
N ALA A 67 -2.85 -6.17 13.91
CA ALA A 67 -4.08 -6.90 13.57
C ALA A 67 -4.70 -6.41 12.24
N LEU A 68 -4.73 -5.10 12.02
CA LEU A 68 -5.17 -4.52 10.75
C LEU A 68 -4.27 -4.92 9.58
N GLY A 69 -2.96 -4.97 9.79
CA GLY A 69 -2.02 -5.45 8.78
C GLY A 69 -2.15 -6.96 8.50
N MET A 70 -2.40 -7.77 9.53
CA MET A 70 -2.73 -9.20 9.36
C MET A 70 -4.03 -9.37 8.55
N LEU A 71 -5.04 -8.57 8.86
CA LEU A 71 -6.30 -8.55 8.11
C LEU A 71 -6.07 -8.15 6.65
N ALA A 72 -5.26 -7.12 6.39
CA ALA A 72 -4.92 -6.69 5.04
C ALA A 72 -4.24 -7.81 4.24
N PHE A 73 -3.30 -8.54 4.86
CA PHE A 73 -2.68 -9.71 4.25
C PHE A 73 -3.69 -10.84 3.97
N LEU A 74 -4.53 -11.19 4.94
CA LEU A 74 -5.52 -12.27 4.78
C LEU A 74 -6.55 -11.95 3.68
N ILE A 75 -6.93 -10.69 3.52
CA ILE A 75 -7.81 -10.24 2.44
C ILE A 75 -7.17 -10.48 1.07
N VAL A 76 -5.91 -10.09 0.88
CA VAL A 76 -5.22 -10.28 -0.41
C VAL A 76 -4.83 -11.74 -0.67
N ALA A 77 -4.58 -12.52 0.41
CA ALA A 77 -4.40 -13.97 0.32
C ALA A 77 -5.73 -14.73 0.08
N GLY A 78 -6.88 -14.04 0.13
CA GLY A 78 -8.19 -14.50 -0.28
C GLY A 78 -8.72 -15.66 0.52
N LYS A 79 -8.48 -15.67 1.78
CA LYS A 79 -8.93 -16.76 2.61
C LYS A 79 -10.41 -16.60 2.96
N THR A 80 -11.11 -17.68 2.79
CA THR A 80 -12.55 -17.79 3.05
C THR A 80 -12.87 -17.50 4.53
N GLY A 81 -14.02 -16.90 4.78
CA GLY A 81 -14.43 -16.48 6.14
C GLY A 81 -13.92 -15.10 6.58
N VAL A 82 -12.94 -14.51 5.88
CA VAL A 82 -12.42 -13.18 6.20
C VAL A 82 -13.46 -12.08 5.92
N SER A 83 -14.39 -12.29 5.00
CA SER A 83 -15.43 -11.31 4.65
C SER A 83 -16.31 -10.88 5.84
N LEU A 84 -16.73 -11.83 6.67
CA LEU A 84 -17.44 -11.53 7.93
C LEU A 84 -16.47 -11.22 9.07
N GLY A 85 -15.40 -12.00 9.19
CA GLY A 85 -14.40 -11.87 10.25
C GLY A 85 -13.70 -10.52 10.27
N ARG A 86 -13.57 -9.83 9.13
CA ARG A 86 -13.00 -8.48 9.07
C ARG A 86 -13.71 -7.47 9.98
N TRP A 87 -15.04 -7.58 10.10
CA TRP A 87 -15.81 -6.69 10.97
C TRP A 87 -15.42 -6.83 12.43
N LEU A 88 -15.14 -8.05 12.90
CA LEU A 88 -14.66 -8.30 14.27
C LEU A 88 -13.34 -7.59 14.51
N VAL A 89 -12.39 -7.71 13.57
CA VAL A 89 -11.08 -7.07 13.69
C VAL A 89 -11.19 -5.55 13.63
N LEU A 90 -11.98 -5.00 12.69
CA LEU A 90 -12.18 -3.56 12.54
C LEU A 90 -12.84 -2.94 13.79
N PHE A 91 -13.89 -3.57 14.32
CA PHE A 91 -14.56 -3.09 15.53
C PHE A 91 -13.70 -3.24 16.78
N ALA A 92 -12.94 -4.33 16.92
CA ALA A 92 -12.00 -4.50 18.03
C ALA A 92 -10.90 -3.44 18.01
N ALA A 93 -10.31 -3.19 16.83
CA ALA A 93 -9.31 -2.14 16.67
C ALA A 93 -9.88 -0.74 16.94
N PHE A 94 -11.08 -0.46 16.45
CA PHE A 94 -11.80 0.80 16.72
C PHE A 94 -12.10 0.97 18.21
N GLY A 95 -12.67 -0.04 18.85
CA GLY A 95 -12.97 -0.04 20.28
C GLY A 95 -11.71 0.16 21.13
N ARG A 96 -10.58 -0.47 20.75
CA ARG A 96 -9.30 -0.26 21.43
C ARG A 96 -8.81 1.19 21.27
N MET A 97 -8.91 1.77 20.08
CA MET A 97 -8.52 3.16 19.85
C MET A 97 -9.43 4.14 20.61
N LEU A 98 -10.74 3.84 20.72
CA LEU A 98 -11.66 4.61 21.55
C LEU A 98 -11.25 4.56 23.02
N TRP A 99 -10.98 3.37 23.53
CA TRP A 99 -10.56 3.17 24.91
C TRP A 99 -9.31 3.97 25.27
N ASP A 100 -8.35 4.03 24.38
CA ASP A 100 -7.11 4.80 24.56
C ASP A 100 -7.30 6.32 24.35
N GLY A 101 -8.52 6.80 24.15
CA GLY A 101 -8.80 8.21 23.88
C GLY A 101 -8.17 8.73 22.58
N ALA A 102 -7.97 7.85 21.60
CA ALA A 102 -7.28 8.20 20.35
C ALA A 102 -8.11 9.17 19.48
N PHE A 103 -9.42 9.22 19.66
CA PHE A 103 -10.35 10.10 18.95
C PHE A 103 -10.61 11.40 19.70
N GLY A 104 -9.97 11.64 20.85
CA GLY A 104 -10.13 12.87 21.65
C GLY A 104 -9.25 14.02 21.16
N GLY A 105 -9.87 15.11 20.71
CA GLY A 105 -9.25 16.41 20.51
C GLY A 105 -7.95 16.42 19.67
N ARG A 106 -6.88 17.05 20.20
CA ARG A 106 -5.59 17.26 19.50
C ARG A 106 -4.82 15.97 19.14
N SER A 107 -5.31 14.81 19.56
CA SER A 107 -4.63 13.52 19.32
C SER A 107 -4.99 12.87 18.00
N MET A 108 -5.96 13.39 17.25
CA MET A 108 -6.40 12.82 15.99
C MET A 108 -5.74 13.52 14.79
N PRO A 109 -5.21 12.77 13.81
CA PRO A 109 -4.58 13.36 12.62
C PRO A 109 -5.61 14.07 11.72
N ARG A 110 -5.20 15.15 11.06
CA ARG A 110 -6.08 15.93 10.16
C ARG A 110 -6.73 15.08 9.07
N LEU A 111 -5.99 14.11 8.55
CA LEU A 111 -6.50 13.17 7.53
C LEU A 111 -7.71 12.37 8.05
N ALA A 112 -7.72 11.98 9.33
CA ALA A 112 -8.85 11.27 9.92
C ALA A 112 -10.11 12.14 9.99
N TYR A 113 -9.99 13.44 10.30
CA TYR A 113 -11.12 14.37 10.23
C TYR A 113 -11.68 14.49 8.81
N LEU A 114 -10.80 14.56 7.81
CA LEU A 114 -11.23 14.64 6.42
C LEU A 114 -11.91 13.36 5.94
N LEU A 115 -11.45 12.19 6.38
CA LEU A 115 -12.11 10.90 6.13
C LEU A 115 -13.50 10.84 6.79
N LEU A 116 -13.64 11.36 8.00
CA LEU A 116 -14.94 11.46 8.68
C LEU A 116 -15.86 12.48 8.00
N LEU A 117 -15.33 13.61 7.52
CA LEU A 117 -16.10 14.56 6.72
C LEU A 117 -16.57 13.94 5.40
N PHE A 118 -15.68 13.21 4.72
CA PHE A 118 -16.04 12.45 3.51
C PHE A 118 -17.20 11.49 3.81
N PHE A 119 -17.11 10.73 4.89
CA PHE A 119 -18.18 9.85 5.34
C PHE A 119 -19.50 10.61 5.60
N ALA A 120 -19.43 11.68 6.37
CA ALA A 120 -20.62 12.46 6.78
C ALA A 120 -21.35 13.07 5.57
N VAL A 121 -20.63 13.44 4.52
CA VAL A 121 -21.21 14.00 3.30
C VAL A 121 -21.66 12.90 2.33
N VAL A 122 -20.80 11.90 2.06
CA VAL A 122 -21.06 10.89 1.02
C VAL A 122 -22.11 9.87 1.48
N LEU A 123 -22.26 9.61 2.80
CA LEU A 123 -23.24 8.65 3.31
C LEU A 123 -24.67 9.03 2.95
N PRO A 124 -25.17 10.21 3.34
CA PRO A 124 -26.54 10.61 2.98
C PRO A 124 -26.74 10.67 1.47
N LEU A 125 -25.78 11.23 0.71
CA LEU A 125 -25.86 11.26 -0.75
C LEU A 125 -26.00 9.85 -1.33
N SER A 126 -25.19 8.88 -0.85
CA SER A 126 -25.25 7.51 -1.31
C SER A 126 -26.53 6.79 -0.91
N MET A 127 -27.07 7.06 0.28
CA MET A 127 -28.33 6.47 0.74
C MET A 127 -29.53 6.93 -0.09
N PHE A 128 -29.51 8.17 -0.57
CA PHE A 128 -30.59 8.71 -1.40
C PHE A 128 -30.42 8.43 -2.91
N ALA A 129 -29.17 8.41 -3.39
CA ALA A 129 -28.91 8.30 -4.83
C ALA A 129 -28.77 6.85 -5.31
N SER A 130 -28.35 5.92 -4.44
CA SER A 130 -28.00 4.55 -4.83
C SER A 130 -29.23 3.66 -5.08
N THR A 131 -29.14 2.84 -6.12
CA THR A 131 -30.08 1.74 -6.36
C THR A 131 -29.92 0.59 -5.32
N PHE A 132 -28.78 0.53 -4.64
CA PHE A 132 -28.48 -0.43 -3.57
C PHE A 132 -27.99 0.28 -2.31
N PRO A 133 -28.86 1.03 -1.60
CA PRO A 133 -28.42 1.91 -0.50
C PRO A 133 -27.69 1.14 0.61
N LEU A 134 -28.18 -0.05 0.98
CA LEU A 134 -27.54 -0.89 2.00
C LEU A 134 -26.12 -1.32 1.61
N VAL A 135 -25.89 -1.68 0.34
CA VAL A 135 -24.54 -2.02 -0.16
C VAL A 135 -23.63 -0.81 -0.08
N SER A 136 -24.10 0.34 -0.56
CA SER A 136 -23.33 1.61 -0.53
C SER A 136 -23.00 2.04 0.90
N GLY A 137 -23.96 1.97 1.81
CA GLY A 137 -23.77 2.29 3.22
C GLY A 137 -22.74 1.37 3.89
N LEU A 138 -22.87 0.04 3.73
CA LEU A 138 -21.92 -0.93 4.32
C LEU A 138 -20.51 -0.77 3.75
N LYS A 139 -20.37 -0.53 2.44
CA LYS A 139 -19.07 -0.26 1.82
C LYS A 139 -18.44 1.01 2.37
N LEU A 140 -19.21 2.09 2.50
CA LEU A 140 -18.71 3.37 3.00
C LEU A 140 -18.34 3.28 4.50
N ILE A 141 -19.15 2.57 5.32
CA ILE A 141 -18.81 2.29 6.72
C ILE A 141 -17.50 1.50 6.81
N THR A 142 -17.36 0.42 6.00
CA THR A 142 -16.13 -0.38 5.98
C THR A 142 -14.93 0.47 5.55
N PHE A 143 -15.09 1.29 4.53
CA PHE A 143 -14.05 2.19 4.04
C PHE A 143 -13.60 3.16 5.14
N THR A 144 -14.55 3.85 5.74
CA THR A 144 -14.25 4.86 6.76
C THR A 144 -13.65 4.24 8.01
N LEU A 145 -14.28 3.17 8.52
CA LEU A 145 -13.78 2.48 9.71
C LEU A 145 -12.36 1.94 9.48
N GLY A 146 -12.13 1.26 8.36
CA GLY A 146 -10.82 0.70 8.03
C GLY A 146 -9.74 1.77 7.89
N THR A 147 -10.03 2.86 7.16
CA THR A 147 -9.04 3.92 6.91
C THR A 147 -8.79 4.80 8.14
N VAL A 148 -9.85 5.22 8.86
CA VAL A 148 -9.74 6.07 10.05
C VAL A 148 -9.00 5.33 11.17
N VAL A 149 -9.36 4.07 11.45
CA VAL A 149 -8.68 3.30 12.51
C VAL A 149 -7.22 3.06 12.16
N THR A 150 -6.93 2.83 10.89
CA THR A 150 -5.54 2.61 10.42
C THR A 150 -4.70 3.88 10.57
N VAL A 151 -5.17 5.04 10.10
CA VAL A 151 -4.39 6.29 10.21
C VAL A 151 -4.22 6.74 11.66
N VAL A 152 -5.27 6.62 12.49
CA VAL A 152 -5.20 6.93 13.92
C VAL A 152 -4.24 5.98 14.63
N GLY A 153 -4.28 4.70 14.32
CA GLY A 153 -3.38 3.68 14.87
C GLY A 153 -1.91 3.97 14.55
N PHE A 154 -1.58 4.22 13.29
CA PHE A 154 -0.22 4.61 12.91
C PHE A 154 0.21 5.93 13.56
N TYR A 155 -0.68 6.91 13.65
CA TYR A 155 -0.37 8.18 14.29
C TYR A 155 -0.07 8.02 15.79
N ARG A 156 -0.80 7.18 16.50
CA ARG A 156 -0.53 6.83 17.91
C ARG A 156 0.79 6.09 18.07
N THR A 157 1.14 5.26 17.12
CA THR A 157 2.37 4.45 17.12
C THR A 157 3.50 5.03 16.27
N ARG A 158 3.44 6.33 15.93
CA ARG A 158 4.43 7.02 15.07
C ARG A 158 5.87 6.98 15.61
N HIS A 159 6.03 6.82 16.92
CA HIS A 159 7.33 6.61 17.54
C HIS A 159 7.98 5.25 17.17
N LEU A 160 7.19 4.32 16.62
CA LEU A 160 7.60 2.99 16.16
C LEU A 160 7.76 2.94 14.62
N THR A 161 8.02 4.04 13.94
CA THR A 161 8.13 4.08 12.46
C THR A 161 9.13 3.06 11.93
N ASP A 162 10.28 2.89 12.59
CA ASP A 162 11.31 1.93 12.20
C ASP A 162 10.83 0.47 12.33
N TYR A 163 10.04 0.22 13.36
CA TYR A 163 9.40 -1.08 13.56
C TYR A 163 8.40 -1.38 12.42
N TRP A 164 7.53 -0.42 12.08
CA TRP A 164 6.55 -0.59 11.01
C TRP A 164 7.20 -0.78 9.64
N LEU A 165 8.29 -0.08 9.38
CA LEU A 165 9.04 -0.28 8.16
C LEU A 165 9.62 -1.70 8.06
N SER A 166 10.21 -2.19 9.15
CA SER A 166 10.74 -3.56 9.22
C SER A 166 9.63 -4.59 9.08
N TRP A 167 8.49 -4.33 9.70
CA TRP A 167 7.31 -5.19 9.67
C TRP A 167 6.75 -5.32 8.23
N LEU A 168 6.54 -4.19 7.53
CA LEU A 168 6.10 -4.16 6.13
C LEU A 168 7.13 -4.80 5.20
N PHE A 169 8.41 -4.50 5.40
CA PHE A 169 9.48 -5.14 4.63
C PHE A 169 9.44 -6.66 4.79
N THR A 170 9.30 -7.16 6.01
CA THR A 170 9.26 -8.60 6.29
C THR A 170 8.02 -9.25 5.66
N LEU A 171 6.86 -8.61 5.75
CA LEU A 171 5.64 -9.08 5.07
C LEU A 171 5.87 -9.16 3.55
N GLY A 172 6.48 -8.14 2.96
CA GLY A 172 6.77 -8.10 1.53
C GLY A 172 7.73 -9.20 1.09
N VAL A 173 8.83 -9.37 1.82
CA VAL A 173 9.79 -10.46 1.57
C VAL A 173 9.12 -11.83 1.74
N PHE A 174 8.25 -11.99 2.75
CA PHE A 174 7.50 -13.22 2.95
C PHE A 174 6.60 -13.53 1.74
N ILE A 175 5.78 -12.55 1.28
CA ILE A 175 4.91 -12.75 0.11
C ILE A 175 5.74 -13.17 -1.11
N LEU A 176 6.85 -12.50 -1.34
CA LEU A 176 7.74 -12.79 -2.46
C LEU A 176 8.32 -14.21 -2.37
N LEU A 177 8.98 -14.55 -1.26
CA LEU A 177 9.67 -15.83 -1.10
C LEU A 177 8.70 -17.01 -1.01
N ALA A 178 7.57 -16.86 -0.29
CA ALA A 178 6.56 -17.90 -0.20
C ALA A 178 5.85 -18.17 -1.53
N SER A 179 5.86 -17.21 -2.46
CA SER A 179 5.29 -17.38 -3.80
C SER A 179 6.23 -18.12 -4.76
N LEU A 180 7.57 -18.11 -4.53
CA LEU A 180 8.52 -18.74 -5.45
C LEU A 180 8.25 -20.24 -5.72
N PRO A 181 7.95 -21.09 -4.72
CA PRO A 181 7.67 -22.51 -4.97
C PRO A 181 6.45 -22.73 -5.87
N PHE A 182 5.50 -21.78 -5.87
CA PHE A 182 4.28 -21.88 -6.67
C PHE A 182 4.50 -21.59 -8.16
N TYR A 183 5.68 -21.07 -8.54
CA TYR A 183 6.00 -20.81 -9.93
C TYR A 183 5.99 -22.07 -10.79
N GLY A 184 6.47 -23.19 -10.25
CA GLY A 184 6.45 -24.50 -10.90
C GLY A 184 5.19 -25.34 -10.65
N LEU A 185 4.20 -24.81 -9.90
CA LEU A 185 3.01 -25.55 -9.50
C LEU A 185 1.75 -24.98 -10.17
N PRO A 186 0.80 -25.82 -10.61
CA PRO A 186 -0.49 -25.36 -11.14
C PRO A 186 -1.26 -24.46 -10.18
N ALA A 187 -1.10 -24.66 -8.86
CA ALA A 187 -1.71 -23.84 -7.84
C ALA A 187 -1.31 -22.34 -7.90
N GLY A 188 -0.12 -22.04 -8.46
CA GLY A 188 0.31 -20.67 -8.69
C GLY A 188 -0.42 -19.93 -9.82
N TYR A 189 -1.22 -20.65 -10.62
CA TYR A 189 -1.97 -20.16 -11.77
C TYR A 189 -3.46 -20.53 -11.69
N ALA A 190 -3.95 -20.94 -10.52
CA ALA A 190 -5.24 -21.62 -10.35
C ALA A 190 -6.45 -20.79 -10.81
N THR A 191 -6.38 -19.46 -10.76
CA THR A 191 -7.55 -18.61 -11.02
C THR A 191 -7.84 -18.42 -12.51
N ASN A 192 -6.83 -18.25 -13.35
CA ASN A 192 -7.02 -17.97 -14.77
C ASN A 192 -6.11 -18.78 -15.71
N SER A 193 -5.35 -19.72 -15.17
CA SER A 193 -4.44 -20.62 -15.87
C SER A 193 -3.31 -19.94 -16.68
N VAL A 194 -3.21 -18.61 -16.66
CA VAL A 194 -2.27 -17.83 -17.47
C VAL A 194 -1.35 -16.99 -16.62
N GLY A 195 -1.91 -16.12 -15.77
CA GLY A 195 -1.14 -15.19 -14.94
C GLY A 195 -0.72 -15.81 -13.60
N PHE A 196 0.53 -15.54 -13.19
CA PHE A 196 1.04 -16.01 -11.90
C PHE A 196 0.45 -15.22 -10.74
N GLN A 197 -0.11 -15.91 -9.75
CA GLN A 197 -0.73 -15.35 -8.55
C GLN A 197 0.04 -15.66 -7.26
N GLY A 198 1.01 -16.57 -7.30
CA GLY A 198 1.76 -17.00 -6.12
C GLY A 198 0.86 -17.51 -5.00
N ILE A 199 1.07 -16.98 -3.79
CA ILE A 199 0.25 -17.30 -2.61
C ILE A 199 -1.00 -16.43 -2.47
N LEU A 200 -1.21 -15.46 -3.37
CA LEU A 200 -2.37 -14.57 -3.34
C LEU A 200 -3.52 -15.14 -4.17
N THR A 201 -4.69 -14.48 -4.13
CA THR A 201 -5.91 -14.97 -4.75
C THR A 201 -5.95 -14.91 -6.26
N HIS A 202 -5.33 -13.89 -6.84
CA HIS A 202 -5.50 -13.56 -8.25
C HIS A 202 -4.23 -12.87 -8.79
N PRO A 203 -3.85 -13.07 -10.05
CA PRO A 203 -2.74 -12.36 -10.67
C PRO A 203 -2.88 -10.82 -10.57
N GLN A 204 -4.10 -10.30 -10.75
CA GLN A 204 -4.41 -8.87 -10.58
C GLN A 204 -4.36 -8.38 -9.12
N THR A 205 -4.23 -9.28 -8.14
CA THR A 205 -3.91 -8.93 -6.75
C THR A 205 -2.42 -9.03 -6.50
N PHE A 206 -1.78 -10.06 -7.05
CA PHE A 206 -0.35 -10.33 -6.85
C PHE A 206 0.54 -9.23 -7.43
N GLY A 207 0.32 -8.86 -8.71
CA GLY A 207 1.08 -7.80 -9.36
C GLY A 207 1.05 -6.46 -8.61
N PRO A 208 -0.14 -5.88 -8.31
CA PRO A 208 -0.26 -4.64 -7.57
C PRO A 208 0.34 -4.67 -6.15
N VAL A 209 0.14 -5.76 -5.40
CA VAL A 209 0.77 -5.94 -4.08
C VAL A 209 2.28 -5.94 -4.21
N LEU A 210 2.84 -6.71 -5.17
CA LEU A 210 4.28 -6.71 -5.43
C LEU A 210 4.79 -5.34 -5.86
N ALA A 211 4.05 -4.58 -6.67
CA ALA A 211 4.48 -3.25 -7.09
C ALA A 211 4.72 -2.32 -5.91
N SER A 212 3.79 -2.27 -4.95
CA SER A 212 3.92 -1.44 -3.74
C SER A 212 5.07 -1.90 -2.83
N ILE A 213 5.25 -3.22 -2.66
CA ILE A 213 6.33 -3.81 -1.88
C ILE A 213 7.68 -3.57 -2.56
N THR A 214 7.77 -3.82 -3.88
CA THR A 214 9.00 -3.62 -4.64
C THR A 214 9.40 -2.15 -4.64
N ALA A 215 8.44 -1.21 -4.70
CA ALA A 215 8.73 0.22 -4.53
C ALA A 215 9.34 0.54 -3.16
N LEU A 216 8.84 -0.10 -2.08
CA LEU A 216 9.41 0.06 -0.75
C LEU A 216 10.85 -0.47 -0.70
N VAL A 217 11.08 -1.70 -1.20
CA VAL A 217 12.39 -2.36 -1.20
C VAL A 217 13.39 -1.61 -2.08
N ALA A 218 12.96 -1.19 -3.27
CA ALA A 218 13.77 -0.38 -4.18
C ALA A 218 14.10 0.99 -3.58
N GLY A 219 13.15 1.66 -2.96
CA GLY A 219 13.37 2.93 -2.28
C GLY A 219 14.39 2.82 -1.13
N LEU A 220 14.34 1.72 -0.37
CA LEU A 220 15.36 1.43 0.66
C LEU A 220 16.75 1.25 0.06
N TYR A 221 16.85 0.59 -1.08
CA TYR A 221 18.11 0.36 -1.77
C TYR A 221 18.68 1.65 -2.39
N PHE A 222 17.89 2.32 -3.21
CA PHE A 222 18.36 3.45 -4.02
C PHE A 222 18.51 4.75 -3.21
N PHE A 223 17.59 5.06 -2.32
CA PHE A 223 17.56 6.34 -1.62
C PHE A 223 18.03 6.27 -0.16
N ARG A 224 17.87 5.13 0.50
CA ARG A 224 18.33 4.98 1.88
C ARG A 224 19.67 4.27 2.01
N GLN A 225 20.35 4.03 0.89
CA GLN A 225 21.68 3.44 0.82
C GLN A 225 21.81 2.08 1.53
N ARG A 226 20.72 1.29 1.54
CA ARG A 226 20.71 -0.08 2.08
C ARG A 226 21.19 -1.06 1.01
N THR A 227 22.48 -1.12 0.78
CA THR A 227 23.16 -1.72 -0.35
C THR A 227 23.51 -3.20 -0.14
N SER A 228 22.52 -3.96 0.30
CA SER A 228 22.64 -5.42 0.36
C SER A 228 22.27 -6.01 -1.02
N TRP A 229 23.07 -6.96 -1.52
CA TRP A 229 22.74 -7.71 -2.73
C TRP A 229 21.40 -8.47 -2.60
N ILE A 230 21.05 -8.90 -1.38
CA ILE A 230 19.75 -9.55 -1.08
C ILE A 230 18.61 -8.60 -1.37
N ILE A 231 18.73 -7.31 -1.01
CA ILE A 231 17.69 -6.30 -1.29
C ILE A 231 17.56 -6.10 -2.80
N LEU A 232 18.69 -6.05 -3.52
CA LEU A 232 18.69 -5.94 -4.98
C LEU A 232 18.05 -7.17 -5.63
N LEU A 233 18.33 -8.35 -5.12
CA LEU A 233 17.69 -9.61 -5.56
C LEU A 233 16.17 -9.56 -5.33
N CYS A 234 15.72 -9.08 -4.16
CA CYS A 234 14.29 -8.92 -3.87
C CYS A 234 13.63 -7.93 -4.85
N VAL A 235 14.31 -6.83 -5.23
CA VAL A 235 13.80 -5.91 -6.26
C VAL A 235 13.66 -6.64 -7.61
N GLY A 236 14.69 -7.35 -8.02
CA GLY A 236 14.66 -8.13 -9.28
C GLY A 236 13.54 -9.16 -9.30
N LEU A 237 13.43 -9.97 -8.24
CA LEU A 237 12.35 -10.97 -8.10
C LEU A 237 10.97 -10.32 -8.06
N GLY A 238 10.84 -9.14 -7.46
CA GLY A 238 9.59 -8.38 -7.46
C GLY A 238 9.17 -7.94 -8.85
N VAL A 239 10.11 -7.41 -9.66
CA VAL A 239 9.88 -7.04 -11.07
C VAL A 239 9.50 -8.24 -11.90
N VAL A 240 10.25 -9.35 -11.77
CA VAL A 240 9.97 -10.61 -12.45
C VAL A 240 8.59 -11.16 -12.06
N GLY A 241 8.24 -11.12 -10.77
CA GLY A 241 6.92 -11.54 -10.30
C GLY A 241 5.77 -10.69 -10.88
N MET A 242 5.96 -9.37 -10.99
CA MET A 242 4.99 -8.49 -11.66
C MET A 242 4.83 -8.83 -13.14
N TYR A 243 5.91 -9.14 -13.84
CA TYR A 243 5.87 -9.55 -15.25
C TYR A 243 5.06 -10.85 -15.43
N PHE A 244 5.37 -11.89 -14.65
CA PHE A 244 4.67 -13.18 -14.73
C PHE A 244 3.20 -13.10 -14.23
N SER A 245 2.85 -12.12 -13.41
CA SER A 245 1.46 -11.90 -13.05
C SER A 245 0.60 -11.36 -14.19
N LEU A 246 1.24 -10.97 -15.32
CA LEU A 246 0.61 -10.30 -16.46
C LEU A 246 -0.15 -9.02 -16.08
N SER A 247 0.21 -8.42 -14.96
CA SER A 247 -0.37 -7.17 -14.48
C SER A 247 0.42 -5.97 -15.04
N ARG A 248 0.06 -5.55 -16.24
CA ARG A 248 0.70 -4.43 -16.97
C ARG A 248 0.66 -3.13 -16.16
N THR A 249 -0.50 -2.86 -15.54
CA THR A 249 -0.70 -1.70 -14.69
C THR A 249 0.31 -1.67 -13.54
N SER A 250 0.67 -2.82 -12.98
CA SER A 250 1.62 -2.92 -11.86
C SER A 250 3.03 -2.51 -12.26
N LEU A 251 3.53 -3.02 -13.39
CA LEU A 251 4.84 -2.64 -13.92
C LEU A 251 4.89 -1.16 -14.29
N LEU A 252 3.85 -0.68 -14.99
CA LEU A 252 3.77 0.71 -15.41
C LEU A 252 3.67 1.66 -14.21
N ALA A 253 2.83 1.34 -13.22
CA ALA A 253 2.68 2.14 -12.01
C ALA A 253 3.98 2.20 -11.20
N PHE A 254 4.66 1.06 -11.03
CA PHE A 254 5.96 1.01 -10.35
C PHE A 254 7.02 1.86 -11.06
N ALA A 255 7.17 1.69 -12.38
CA ALA A 255 8.16 2.40 -13.18
C ALA A 255 7.88 3.91 -13.25
N LEU A 256 6.63 4.29 -13.53
CA LEU A 256 6.22 5.69 -13.64
C LEU A 256 6.32 6.40 -12.29
N ALA A 257 5.89 5.77 -11.18
CA ALA A 257 6.07 6.31 -9.85
C ALA A 257 7.54 6.52 -9.50
N GLY A 258 8.42 5.57 -9.89
CA GLY A 258 9.86 5.70 -9.73
C GLY A 258 10.44 6.87 -10.52
N ALA A 259 10.03 7.02 -11.78
CA ALA A 259 10.45 8.12 -12.64
C ALA A 259 9.98 9.49 -12.09
N ILE A 260 8.71 9.59 -11.65
CA ILE A 260 8.18 10.81 -11.01
C ILE A 260 8.97 11.12 -9.73
N THR A 261 9.23 10.10 -8.91
CA THR A 261 10.01 10.28 -7.66
C THR A 261 11.42 10.79 -7.95
N ALA A 262 12.09 10.22 -8.94
CA ALA A 262 13.41 10.68 -9.37
C ALA A 262 13.36 12.12 -9.91
N ALA A 263 12.42 12.43 -10.79
CA ALA A 263 12.25 13.78 -11.37
C ALA A 263 11.99 14.84 -10.29
N LEU A 264 11.10 14.57 -9.33
CA LEU A 264 10.84 15.46 -8.19
C LEU A 264 12.08 15.62 -7.31
N GLY A 265 12.86 14.56 -7.12
CA GLY A 265 14.13 14.60 -6.39
C GLY A 265 15.14 15.52 -7.05
N PHE A 266 15.31 15.42 -8.36
CA PHE A 266 16.19 16.31 -9.13
C PHE A 266 15.72 17.77 -9.07
N SER A 267 14.39 18.01 -9.11
CA SER A 267 13.83 19.36 -9.13
C SER A 267 13.86 20.07 -7.78
N PHE A 268 13.53 19.33 -6.69
CA PHE A 268 13.32 19.94 -5.37
C PHE A 268 14.47 19.75 -4.38
N LYS A 269 15.28 18.71 -4.53
CA LYS A 269 16.43 18.40 -3.64
C LYS A 269 17.59 17.74 -4.38
N PRO A 270 18.19 18.41 -5.37
CA PRO A 270 19.27 17.83 -6.16
C PRO A 270 20.46 17.40 -5.30
N ASP A 271 20.78 18.16 -4.24
CA ASP A 271 21.95 17.91 -3.38
C ASP A 271 21.88 16.62 -2.55
N THR A 272 20.70 16.04 -2.38
CA THR A 272 20.52 14.82 -1.56
C THR A 272 20.05 13.64 -2.37
N TRP A 273 18.93 13.76 -3.07
CA TRP A 273 18.31 12.62 -3.78
C TRP A 273 19.08 12.23 -5.03
N ALA A 274 19.51 13.24 -5.82
CA ALA A 274 20.28 12.98 -7.02
C ALA A 274 21.65 12.37 -6.68
N VAL A 275 22.29 12.88 -5.61
CA VAL A 275 23.57 12.34 -5.14
C VAL A 275 23.42 10.90 -4.62
N ASP A 276 22.38 10.59 -3.85
CA ASP A 276 22.14 9.24 -3.33
C ASP A 276 21.78 8.26 -4.45
N LEU A 277 20.95 8.69 -5.40
CA LEU A 277 20.62 7.91 -6.59
C LEU A 277 21.86 7.70 -7.46
N GLY A 278 22.62 8.75 -7.75
CA GLY A 278 23.84 8.68 -8.54
C GLY A 278 24.91 7.77 -7.91
N ARG A 279 25.12 7.85 -6.60
CA ARG A 279 26.00 6.94 -5.87
C ARG A 279 25.56 5.48 -5.96
N THR A 280 24.25 5.23 -5.95
CA THR A 280 23.73 3.85 -6.02
C THR A 280 23.84 3.31 -7.44
N LEU A 281 23.47 4.10 -8.45
CA LEU A 281 23.58 3.73 -9.86
C LEU A 281 25.05 3.54 -10.29
N GLY A 282 25.97 4.34 -9.76
CA GLY A 282 27.41 4.21 -10.02
C GLY A 282 28.11 3.02 -9.36
N ARG A 283 27.38 2.18 -8.60
CA ARG A 283 27.99 0.99 -8.01
C ARG A 283 28.25 -0.10 -9.04
N PRO A 284 29.46 -0.72 -8.99
CA PRO A 284 29.79 -1.79 -9.96
C PRO A 284 28.77 -2.90 -10.03
N THR A 285 28.19 -3.31 -8.88
CA THR A 285 27.18 -4.38 -8.82
C THR A 285 25.87 -3.98 -9.51
N VAL A 286 25.43 -2.73 -9.40
CA VAL A 286 24.24 -2.21 -10.07
C VAL A 286 24.51 -2.04 -11.56
N MET A 287 25.67 -1.48 -11.92
CA MET A 287 26.08 -1.31 -13.31
C MET A 287 26.20 -2.68 -14.03
N LEU A 288 26.86 -3.65 -13.39
CA LEU A 288 26.98 -5.01 -13.95
C LEU A 288 25.60 -5.67 -14.08
N GLY A 289 24.72 -5.54 -13.08
CA GLY A 289 23.35 -6.06 -13.17
C GLY A 289 22.56 -5.40 -14.30
N PHE A 290 22.70 -4.09 -14.48
CA PHE A 290 22.05 -3.37 -15.58
C PHE A 290 22.62 -3.76 -16.94
N LEU A 291 23.94 -3.86 -17.07
CA LEU A 291 24.60 -4.32 -18.30
C LEU A 291 24.23 -5.78 -18.63
N ALA A 292 24.17 -6.66 -17.63
CA ALA A 292 23.73 -8.03 -17.83
C ALA A 292 22.28 -8.09 -18.30
N ALA A 293 21.38 -7.27 -17.70
CA ALA A 293 20.00 -7.19 -18.14
C ALA A 293 19.89 -6.64 -19.58
N LEU A 294 20.64 -5.61 -19.93
CA LEU A 294 20.71 -5.08 -21.29
C LEU A 294 21.24 -6.12 -22.27
N ALA A 295 22.29 -6.86 -21.91
CA ALA A 295 22.84 -7.94 -22.75
C ALA A 295 21.82 -9.05 -22.98
N LEU A 296 21.09 -9.47 -21.94
CA LEU A 296 20.01 -10.47 -22.07
C LEU A 296 18.89 -9.98 -23.00
N VAL A 297 18.46 -8.72 -22.84
CA VAL A 297 17.47 -8.10 -23.72
C VAL A 297 17.99 -8.03 -25.16
N ALA A 298 19.26 -7.66 -25.37
CA ALA A 298 19.86 -7.56 -26.68
C ALA A 298 19.97 -8.94 -27.38
N VAL A 299 20.36 -9.99 -26.65
CA VAL A 299 20.43 -11.34 -27.16
C VAL A 299 19.06 -11.92 -27.52
N GLN A 300 18.05 -11.57 -26.76
CA GLN A 300 16.68 -12.05 -26.95
C GLN A 300 15.75 -11.01 -27.59
N TRP A 301 16.31 -10.00 -28.29
CA TRP A 301 15.56 -8.83 -28.76
C TRP A 301 14.30 -9.19 -29.54
N THR A 302 14.35 -10.13 -30.44
CA THR A 302 13.20 -10.57 -31.24
C THR A 302 12.11 -11.22 -30.38
N SER A 303 12.49 -12.11 -29.45
CA SER A 303 11.55 -12.69 -28.47
C SER A 303 10.99 -11.63 -27.56
N VAL A 304 11.84 -10.76 -27.00
CA VAL A 304 11.42 -9.68 -26.10
C VAL A 304 10.46 -8.72 -26.81
N GLN A 305 10.74 -8.40 -28.07
CA GLN A 305 9.87 -7.52 -28.86
C GLN A 305 8.50 -8.17 -29.14
N SER A 306 8.46 -9.46 -29.51
CA SER A 306 7.21 -10.18 -29.73
C SER A 306 6.43 -10.37 -28.40
N ASP A 307 7.13 -10.73 -27.33
CA ASP A 307 6.54 -10.91 -26.00
C ASP A 307 6.03 -9.59 -25.42
N LEU A 308 6.77 -8.50 -25.64
CA LEU A 308 6.33 -7.16 -25.23
C LEU A 308 5.14 -6.70 -26.04
N ALA A 309 5.14 -6.93 -27.35
CA ALA A 309 4.00 -6.62 -28.23
C ALA A 309 2.75 -7.43 -27.81
N SER A 310 2.88 -8.74 -27.59
CA SER A 310 1.79 -9.59 -27.12
C SER A 310 1.35 -9.21 -25.71
N PHE A 311 2.31 -8.93 -24.81
CA PHE A 311 2.02 -8.40 -23.48
C PHE A 311 1.27 -7.08 -23.53
N LEU A 312 1.56 -6.17 -24.45
CA LEU A 312 0.85 -4.90 -24.62
C LEU A 312 -0.49 -5.07 -25.35
N ALA A 313 -0.61 -5.96 -26.31
CA ALA A 313 -1.79 -6.14 -27.14
C ALA A 313 -2.92 -6.95 -26.50
N LYS A 314 -2.62 -7.83 -25.52
CA LYS A 314 -3.61 -8.69 -24.81
C LYS A 314 -4.60 -9.37 -25.77
N ASP A 315 -4.12 -10.09 -26.76
CA ASP A 315 -4.94 -10.81 -27.76
C ASP A 315 -5.91 -9.93 -28.58
N SER A 316 -5.82 -8.61 -28.46
CA SER A 316 -6.75 -7.69 -29.13
C SER A 316 -6.39 -7.40 -30.59
N GLY A 317 -5.28 -7.93 -31.09
CA GLY A 317 -4.80 -7.66 -32.46
C GLY A 317 -4.48 -6.17 -32.74
N THR A 318 -4.53 -5.31 -31.74
CA THR A 318 -4.39 -3.86 -31.85
C THR A 318 -2.94 -3.42 -31.74
N VAL A 319 -2.53 -2.54 -32.65
CA VAL A 319 -1.13 -2.10 -32.83
C VAL A 319 -0.74 -0.96 -31.87
N SER A 320 -1.73 -0.27 -31.22
CA SER A 320 -1.46 0.88 -30.36
C SER A 320 -1.86 0.67 -28.90
N PRO A 321 -1.04 1.17 -27.91
CA PRO A 321 -1.37 1.09 -26.49
C PRO A 321 -2.71 1.77 -26.12
N VAL A 322 -3.09 2.84 -26.85
CA VAL A 322 -4.36 3.56 -26.63
C VAL A 322 -5.54 2.70 -27.07
N GLN A 323 -5.47 2.06 -28.23
CA GLN A 323 -6.50 1.13 -28.71
C GLN A 323 -6.64 -0.09 -27.80
N ALA A 324 -5.52 -0.61 -27.25
CA ALA A 324 -5.56 -1.70 -26.29
C ALA A 324 -6.24 -1.29 -24.96
N LEU A 325 -6.06 -0.04 -24.52
CA LEU A 325 -6.75 0.52 -23.35
C LEU A 325 -8.25 0.68 -23.64
N GLU A 326 -8.62 1.24 -24.79
CA GLU A 326 -10.01 1.40 -25.23
C GLU A 326 -10.71 0.04 -25.35
N ALA A 327 -10.09 -0.94 -26.00
CA ALA A 327 -10.64 -2.29 -26.13
C ALA A 327 -10.86 -3.00 -24.78
N SER A 328 -9.97 -2.75 -23.80
CA SER A 328 -10.04 -3.43 -22.51
C SER A 328 -10.90 -2.71 -21.47
N ARG A 329 -11.00 -1.37 -21.54
CA ARG A 329 -11.60 -0.53 -20.49
C ARG A 329 -12.57 0.53 -21.00
N GLY A 330 -12.61 0.81 -22.30
CA GLY A 330 -13.46 1.83 -22.90
C GLY A 330 -14.93 1.66 -22.52
N ASN A 331 -15.48 0.47 -22.67
CA ASN A 331 -16.87 0.18 -22.29
C ASN A 331 -17.18 0.43 -20.80
N LEU A 332 -16.22 0.22 -19.90
CA LEU A 332 -16.38 0.50 -18.46
C LEU A 332 -16.32 2.02 -18.21
N MET A 333 -15.41 2.71 -18.88
CA MET A 333 -15.27 4.17 -18.75
C MET A 333 -16.48 4.89 -19.34
N ASP A 334 -16.95 4.50 -20.54
CA ASP A 334 -18.13 5.08 -21.19
C ASP A 334 -19.37 4.91 -20.34
N ARG A 335 -19.57 3.72 -19.78
CA ARG A 335 -20.70 3.47 -18.87
C ARG A 335 -20.59 4.29 -17.58
N SER A 336 -19.39 4.39 -16.99
CA SER A 336 -19.18 5.23 -15.82
C SER A 336 -19.46 6.69 -16.10
N MET A 337 -19.05 7.19 -17.27
CA MET A 337 -19.35 8.58 -17.68
C MET A 337 -20.82 8.80 -17.98
N ALA A 338 -21.51 7.86 -18.64
CA ALA A 338 -22.95 7.92 -18.84
C ALA A 338 -23.72 8.02 -17.51
N ASN A 339 -23.41 7.14 -16.55
CA ASN A 339 -23.98 7.18 -15.20
C ASN A 339 -23.69 8.49 -14.45
N PHE A 340 -22.49 9.05 -14.64
CA PHE A 340 -22.14 10.36 -14.06
C PHE A 340 -23.00 11.48 -14.65
N TRP A 341 -23.21 11.51 -15.95
CA TRP A 341 -24.03 12.55 -16.59
C TRP A 341 -25.51 12.46 -16.19
N GLU A 342 -26.01 11.28 -15.82
CA GLU A 342 -27.36 11.13 -15.25
C GLU A 342 -27.48 11.77 -13.85
N LYS A 343 -26.44 11.70 -13.02
CA LYS A 343 -26.41 12.22 -11.64
C LYS A 343 -25.11 12.96 -11.30
N PRO A 344 -24.84 14.10 -11.94
CA PRO A 344 -23.50 14.71 -11.89
C PRO A 344 -23.12 15.26 -10.50
N ILE A 345 -24.08 15.66 -9.67
CA ILE A 345 -23.82 16.26 -8.36
C ILE A 345 -23.58 15.18 -7.30
N THR A 346 -24.43 14.16 -7.25
CA THR A 346 -24.49 13.17 -6.17
C THR A 346 -23.81 11.84 -6.51
N GLY A 347 -23.64 11.56 -7.81
CA GLY A 347 -23.28 10.24 -8.32
C GLY A 347 -24.41 9.21 -8.13
N ILE A 348 -24.12 7.97 -8.49
CA ILE A 348 -25.05 6.83 -8.34
C ILE A 348 -24.98 6.15 -6.96
N GLY A 349 -24.09 6.61 -6.09
CA GLY A 349 -23.85 6.09 -4.74
C GLY A 349 -22.50 5.38 -4.61
N PHE A 350 -21.87 5.51 -3.44
CA PHE A 350 -20.55 4.97 -3.13
C PHE A 350 -20.48 3.45 -3.31
N GLY A 351 -19.55 2.96 -4.12
CA GLY A 351 -19.40 1.55 -4.41
C GLY A 351 -20.60 0.92 -5.13
N ALA A 352 -21.50 1.73 -5.70
CA ALA A 352 -22.62 1.24 -6.48
C ALA A 352 -22.13 0.66 -7.82
N PRO A 353 -22.80 -0.39 -8.34
CA PRO A 353 -22.42 -0.98 -9.61
C PRO A 353 -22.79 -0.10 -10.79
N SER A 354 -21.93 -0.05 -11.83
CA SER A 354 -22.24 0.63 -13.08
C SER A 354 -23.37 -0.06 -13.87
N ASP A 355 -23.62 -1.36 -13.60
CA ASP A 355 -24.69 -2.15 -14.18
C ASP A 355 -25.53 -2.77 -13.05
N PRO A 356 -26.64 -2.14 -12.66
CA PRO A 356 -27.51 -2.63 -11.58
C PRO A 356 -28.13 -3.99 -11.88
N ILE A 357 -28.47 -4.28 -13.15
CA ILE A 357 -29.16 -5.52 -13.54
C ILE A 357 -28.20 -6.72 -13.41
N ARG A 358 -26.99 -6.59 -13.95
CA ARG A 358 -25.94 -7.61 -13.85
C ARG A 358 -25.58 -7.85 -12.38
N PHE A 359 -25.42 -6.79 -11.64
CA PHE A 359 -25.05 -6.84 -10.22
C PHE A 359 -26.11 -7.54 -9.36
N ALA A 360 -27.40 -7.25 -9.57
CA ALA A 360 -28.48 -7.88 -8.82
C ALA A 360 -28.49 -9.41 -8.94
N ARG A 361 -28.03 -9.94 -10.10
CA ARG A 361 -27.90 -11.39 -10.35
C ARG A 361 -26.69 -12.02 -9.66
N GLN A 362 -25.66 -11.24 -9.37
CA GLN A 362 -24.40 -11.69 -8.78
C GLN A 362 -24.32 -11.43 -7.26
N LEU A 363 -25.30 -10.68 -6.72
CA LEU A 363 -25.28 -10.29 -5.31
C LEU A 363 -25.56 -11.49 -4.41
N GLU A 364 -24.54 -11.93 -3.69
CA GLU A 364 -24.68 -12.93 -2.65
C GLU A 364 -25.34 -12.32 -1.40
N ARG A 365 -26.48 -12.86 -1.01
CA ARG A 365 -27.20 -12.44 0.18
C ARG A 365 -27.05 -13.47 1.28
N GLY A 366 -26.67 -13.03 2.46
CA GLY A 366 -26.64 -13.83 3.68
C GLY A 366 -27.98 -13.87 4.39
N PRO A 367 -27.98 -14.36 5.63
CA PRO A 367 -29.13 -14.30 6.52
C PRO A 367 -29.72 -12.89 6.59
N TYR A 368 -31.04 -12.79 6.64
CA TYR A 368 -31.78 -11.52 6.69
C TYR A 368 -31.59 -10.62 5.46
N GLY A 369 -31.15 -11.16 4.31
CA GLY A 369 -30.98 -10.39 3.09
C GLY A 369 -29.78 -9.44 3.07
N ILE A 370 -28.91 -9.51 4.07
CA ILE A 370 -27.70 -8.69 4.16
C ILE A 370 -26.71 -9.10 3.07
N PRO A 371 -26.19 -8.17 2.24
CA PRO A 371 -25.19 -8.50 1.23
C PRO A 371 -23.88 -8.96 1.88
N LEU A 372 -23.45 -10.19 1.56
CA LEU A 372 -22.20 -10.78 2.06
C LEU A 372 -21.01 -10.43 1.20
N SER A 373 -21.21 -10.43 -0.12
CA SER A 373 -20.20 -10.07 -1.11
C SER A 373 -20.85 -9.17 -2.15
N ALA A 374 -20.16 -8.11 -2.49
CA ALA A 374 -20.60 -7.11 -3.44
C ALA A 374 -19.40 -6.61 -4.25
N SER A 375 -18.79 -7.52 -5.04
CA SER A 375 -17.70 -7.16 -5.92
C SER A 375 -18.23 -6.27 -7.03
N VAL A 376 -17.61 -5.10 -7.21
CA VAL A 376 -17.92 -4.16 -8.29
C VAL A 376 -16.63 -3.86 -9.01
N GLU A 377 -16.57 -4.22 -10.27
CA GLU A 377 -15.44 -3.90 -11.13
C GLU A 377 -15.62 -2.50 -11.72
N LYS A 378 -14.63 -1.65 -11.52
CA LYS A 378 -14.51 -0.31 -12.07
C LYS A 378 -13.16 -0.19 -12.76
N GLY A 379 -13.14 0.29 -13.98
CA GLY A 379 -11.92 0.25 -14.80
C GLY A 379 -10.89 1.33 -14.47
N PHE A 380 -11.34 2.54 -14.11
CA PHE A 380 -10.48 3.73 -14.03
C PHE A 380 -10.93 4.64 -12.89
N MET A 381 -10.03 4.96 -11.96
CA MET A 381 -10.37 5.69 -10.75
C MET A 381 -11.07 7.05 -10.98
N PRO A 382 -10.58 7.95 -11.85
CA PRO A 382 -11.21 9.25 -12.04
C PRO A 382 -12.69 9.16 -12.44
N THR A 383 -13.01 8.32 -13.42
CA THR A 383 -14.39 8.13 -13.87
C THR A 383 -15.24 7.42 -12.83
N ALA A 384 -14.67 6.45 -12.12
CA ALA A 384 -15.37 5.73 -11.04
C ALA A 384 -15.69 6.65 -9.85
N VAL A 385 -14.79 7.55 -9.48
CA VAL A 385 -15.04 8.55 -8.42
C VAL A 385 -16.18 9.49 -8.81
N LEU A 386 -16.16 9.99 -10.05
CA LEU A 386 -17.24 10.84 -10.56
C LEU A 386 -18.57 10.10 -10.60
N GLU A 387 -18.57 8.87 -11.11
CA GLU A 387 -19.76 8.01 -11.17
C GLU A 387 -20.35 7.75 -9.79
N GLU A 388 -19.51 7.31 -8.83
CA GLU A 388 -19.97 6.86 -7.51
C GLU A 388 -20.38 8.01 -6.60
N THR A 389 -19.66 9.13 -6.64
CA THR A 389 -19.79 10.18 -5.62
C THR A 389 -20.13 11.56 -6.19
N GLY A 390 -20.25 11.66 -7.52
CA GLY A 390 -20.51 12.92 -8.21
C GLY A 390 -19.42 13.97 -8.00
N LEU A 391 -19.71 15.21 -8.36
CA LEU A 391 -18.78 16.32 -8.19
C LEU A 391 -18.46 16.60 -6.71
N ILE A 392 -19.45 16.46 -5.81
CA ILE A 392 -19.23 16.70 -4.39
C ILE A 392 -18.19 15.73 -3.83
N GLY A 393 -18.38 14.44 -4.07
CA GLY A 393 -17.42 13.42 -3.59
C GLY A 393 -16.08 13.47 -4.32
N ALA A 394 -16.06 13.86 -5.60
CA ALA A 394 -14.83 14.06 -6.35
C ALA A 394 -13.95 15.17 -5.75
N VAL A 395 -14.53 16.31 -5.39
CA VAL A 395 -13.82 17.40 -4.70
C VAL A 395 -13.27 16.93 -3.35
N LEU A 396 -14.06 16.20 -2.57
CA LEU A 396 -13.60 15.62 -1.31
C LEU A 396 -12.51 14.57 -1.51
N THR A 397 -12.59 13.76 -2.58
CA THR A 397 -11.54 12.78 -2.91
C THR A 397 -10.23 13.48 -3.31
N ILE A 398 -10.29 14.54 -4.10
CA ILE A 398 -9.11 15.36 -4.43
C ILE A 398 -8.50 15.95 -3.15
N ALA A 399 -9.33 16.50 -2.26
CA ALA A 399 -8.85 16.99 -0.97
C ALA A 399 -8.20 15.86 -0.14
N LEU A 400 -8.80 14.66 -0.07
CA LEU A 400 -8.21 13.50 0.58
C LEU A 400 -6.83 13.14 0.00
N LEU A 401 -6.69 13.13 -1.32
CA LEU A 401 -5.42 12.85 -1.99
C LEU A 401 -4.37 13.92 -1.66
N ILE A 402 -4.74 15.20 -1.72
CA ILE A 402 -3.83 16.30 -1.37
C ILE A 402 -3.34 16.14 0.07
N PHE A 403 -4.26 15.94 1.03
CA PHE A 403 -3.89 15.76 2.43
C PHE A 403 -3.10 14.50 2.69
N LEU A 404 -3.40 13.41 1.96
CA LEU A 404 -2.67 12.15 2.05
C LEU A 404 -1.20 12.31 1.61
N PHE A 405 -0.94 13.04 0.51
CA PHE A 405 0.40 13.22 -0.04
C PHE A 405 1.17 14.40 0.59
N MET A 406 0.48 15.35 1.21
CA MET A 406 1.08 16.56 1.77
C MET A 406 2.31 16.30 2.65
N PRO A 407 2.33 15.36 3.62
CA PRO A 407 3.52 15.13 4.43
C PRO A 407 4.72 14.62 3.63
N ALA A 408 4.49 13.79 2.61
CA ALA A 408 5.55 13.26 1.76
C ALA A 408 6.17 14.34 0.86
N VAL A 409 5.39 15.39 0.52
CA VAL A 409 5.87 16.56 -0.23
C VAL A 409 6.57 17.56 0.69
N GLN A 410 6.00 17.86 1.86
CA GLN A 410 6.58 18.80 2.83
C GLN A 410 7.87 18.29 3.46
N HIS A 411 7.94 17.01 3.72
CA HIS A 411 9.09 16.32 4.29
C HIS A 411 9.55 15.21 3.34
N PRO A 412 10.12 15.57 2.19
CA PRO A 412 10.33 14.64 1.11
C PRO A 412 11.22 13.47 1.53
N ASP A 413 10.61 12.29 1.54
CA ASP A 413 11.27 11.00 1.64
C ASP A 413 10.96 10.24 0.34
N PRO A 414 11.95 10.07 -0.53
CA PRO A 414 11.73 9.48 -1.85
C PRO A 414 11.22 8.04 -1.78
N THR A 415 11.62 7.30 -0.76
CA THR A 415 11.15 5.92 -0.55
C THR A 415 9.64 5.90 -0.31
N LEU A 416 9.16 6.73 0.64
CA LEU A 416 7.75 6.79 1.00
C LEU A 416 6.90 7.37 -0.13
N PHE A 417 7.42 8.38 -0.82
CA PHE A 417 6.75 8.97 -1.98
C PHE A 417 6.60 7.96 -3.13
N TRP A 418 7.66 7.19 -3.45
CA TRP A 418 7.58 6.15 -4.49
C TRP A 418 6.48 5.13 -4.19
N VAL A 419 6.43 4.63 -2.96
CA VAL A 419 5.39 3.68 -2.53
C VAL A 419 3.99 4.27 -2.68
N MET A 420 3.76 5.48 -2.17
CA MET A 420 2.46 6.15 -2.24
C MET A 420 2.03 6.42 -3.68
N ALA A 421 2.95 6.92 -4.51
CA ALA A 421 2.69 7.18 -5.92
C ALA A 421 2.38 5.87 -6.68
N THR A 422 3.12 4.77 -6.38
CA THR A 422 2.80 3.45 -6.94
C THR A 422 1.38 3.02 -6.58
N CYS A 423 1.01 3.09 -5.29
CA CYS A 423 -0.34 2.74 -4.83
C CYS A 423 -1.43 3.59 -5.50
N LEU A 424 -1.18 4.87 -5.75
CA LEU A 424 -2.13 5.74 -6.44
C LEU A 424 -2.24 5.40 -7.93
N LEU A 425 -1.10 5.26 -8.62
CA LEU A 425 -1.07 4.98 -10.07
C LEU A 425 -1.67 3.61 -10.42
N LEU A 426 -1.60 2.63 -9.52
CA LEU A 426 -2.29 1.34 -9.68
C LEU A 426 -3.80 1.52 -9.92
N ASN A 427 -4.40 2.55 -9.32
CA ASN A 427 -5.83 2.84 -9.48
C ASN A 427 -6.21 3.45 -10.83
N LEU A 428 -5.24 3.79 -11.68
CA LEU A 428 -5.51 4.15 -13.07
C LEU A 428 -5.85 2.93 -13.94
N GLY A 429 -5.50 1.73 -13.50
CA GLY A 429 -5.82 0.50 -14.23
C GLY A 429 -6.76 -0.44 -13.46
N GLU A 430 -6.76 -0.38 -12.14
CA GLU A 430 -7.58 -1.21 -11.26
C GLU A 430 -8.16 -0.33 -10.15
N MET A 431 -9.43 0.05 -10.27
CA MET A 431 -10.08 0.89 -9.26
C MET A 431 -10.32 0.12 -7.96
N VAL A 432 -9.32 0.11 -7.08
CA VAL A 432 -9.39 -0.52 -5.76
C VAL A 432 -9.40 0.49 -4.61
N PHE A 433 -9.28 1.78 -4.92
CA PHE A 433 -9.13 2.84 -3.93
C PHE A 433 -10.25 2.86 -2.89
N PHE A 434 -11.51 2.71 -3.31
CA PHE A 434 -12.66 2.65 -2.40
C PHE A 434 -13.02 1.22 -1.96
N SER A 435 -12.27 0.20 -2.41
CA SER A 435 -12.56 -1.21 -2.12
C SER A 435 -11.82 -1.72 -0.88
N VAL A 436 -12.10 -1.12 0.29
CA VAL A 436 -11.50 -1.56 1.58
C VAL A 436 -11.99 -2.94 2.03
N GLY A 437 -13.07 -3.45 1.47
CA GLY A 437 -13.49 -4.85 1.64
C GLY A 437 -12.64 -5.87 0.89
N GLY A 438 -11.78 -5.41 -0.04
CA GLY A 438 -10.89 -6.19 -0.89
C GLY A 438 -9.46 -5.68 -0.83
N MET A 439 -8.72 -5.85 -1.93
CA MET A 439 -7.31 -5.48 -2.07
C MET A 439 -7.02 -4.01 -1.70
N GLY A 440 -7.98 -3.11 -1.87
CA GLY A 440 -7.82 -1.70 -1.52
C GLY A 440 -7.43 -1.47 -0.07
N PHE A 441 -7.82 -2.36 0.87
CA PHE A 441 -7.42 -2.23 2.27
C PHE A 441 -5.90 -2.35 2.46
N PHE A 442 -5.26 -3.25 1.73
CA PHE A 442 -3.80 -3.38 1.76
C PHE A 442 -3.11 -2.07 1.31
N PHE A 443 -3.59 -1.45 0.23
CA PHE A 443 -3.01 -0.19 -0.24
C PHE A 443 -3.27 0.97 0.72
N TRP A 444 -4.47 1.06 1.28
CA TRP A 444 -4.73 2.05 2.31
C TRP A 444 -3.85 1.86 3.54
N PHE A 445 -3.65 0.63 3.99
CA PHE A 445 -2.75 0.33 5.10
C PHE A 445 -1.33 0.81 4.82
N VAL A 446 -0.80 0.52 3.64
CA VAL A 446 0.54 0.96 3.22
C VAL A 446 0.63 2.48 3.06
N MET A 447 -0.37 3.11 2.41
CA MET A 447 -0.39 4.57 2.23
C MET A 447 -0.51 5.32 3.56
N MET A 448 -1.33 4.83 4.50
CA MET A 448 -1.47 5.44 5.84
C MET A 448 -0.18 5.33 6.65
N PHE A 449 0.52 4.20 6.54
CA PHE A 449 1.87 4.10 7.09
C PHE A 449 2.80 5.16 6.50
N CYS A 450 2.88 5.26 5.17
CA CYS A 450 3.74 6.22 4.49
C CYS A 450 3.39 7.67 4.85
N HIS A 451 2.10 8.01 4.90
CA HIS A 451 1.61 9.31 5.33
C HIS A 451 2.11 9.68 6.72
N VAL A 452 1.94 8.79 7.70
CA VAL A 452 2.36 9.06 9.08
C VAL A 452 3.88 9.05 9.23
N ALA A 453 4.57 8.15 8.54
CA ALA A 453 6.02 8.05 8.57
C ALA A 453 6.73 9.27 7.96
N ALA A 454 6.07 9.98 7.03
CA ALA A 454 6.57 11.21 6.43
C ALA A 454 6.57 12.40 7.40
N PHE A 455 5.76 12.40 8.45
CA PHE A 455 5.85 13.43 9.48
C PHE A 455 7.18 13.34 10.21
N LYS A 456 8.06 14.30 9.98
CA LYS A 456 9.31 14.40 10.72
C LYS A 456 9.04 14.57 12.22
N ARG A 457 9.70 13.76 13.05
CA ARG A 457 9.89 14.12 14.45
C ARG A 457 10.59 15.48 14.48
N PRO A 458 10.13 16.44 15.31
CA PRO A 458 10.98 17.59 15.60
C PRO A 458 12.32 17.02 16.07
N SER A 459 13.39 17.41 15.40
CA SER A 459 14.76 17.18 15.87
C SER A 459 14.81 17.69 17.32
N PRO A 460 15.28 16.91 18.30
CA PRO A 460 15.43 17.45 19.65
C PRO A 460 16.21 18.74 19.52
N SER A 461 15.63 19.82 20.03
CA SER A 461 16.26 21.14 19.94
C SER A 461 17.65 21.05 20.58
N PRO A 462 18.68 21.66 19.97
CA PRO A 462 20.04 21.66 20.53
C PRO A 462 20.11 22.24 21.96
N THR A 463 19.05 22.96 22.38
CA THR A 463 18.91 23.56 23.70
C THR A 463 18.64 22.58 24.84
N SER A 464 18.37 21.29 24.57
CA SER A 464 18.25 20.28 25.63
C SER A 464 19.55 19.57 25.97
N ALA A 465 20.67 19.92 25.34
CA ALA A 465 21.98 19.58 25.86
C ALA A 465 22.15 20.35 27.17
N MET A 466 21.74 19.75 28.29
CA MET A 466 22.11 20.27 29.62
C MET A 466 23.59 20.69 29.56
N PRO A 467 23.91 21.90 30.02
CA PRO A 467 25.30 22.29 30.13
C PRO A 467 26.00 21.20 30.95
N ARG A 468 26.97 20.53 30.34
CA ARG A 468 27.82 19.58 31.05
C ARG A 468 28.36 20.32 32.25
N ARG A 469 27.90 19.98 33.46
CA ARG A 469 28.51 20.49 34.68
C ARG A 469 30.02 20.30 34.55
N PRO A 470 30.81 21.37 34.72
CA PRO A 470 32.26 21.21 34.69
C PRO A 470 32.62 20.19 35.77
N VAL A 471 33.26 19.12 35.34
CA VAL A 471 33.88 18.17 36.28
C VAL A 471 34.95 18.93 37.01
N HIS A 472 34.68 19.38 38.21
CA HIS A 472 35.69 19.88 39.15
C HIS A 472 36.73 18.78 39.32
N SER A 473 37.84 18.90 38.60
CA SER A 473 39.06 18.14 38.87
C SER A 473 39.60 18.59 40.23
N GLY A 474 39.12 17.93 41.30
CA GLY A 474 39.70 18.06 42.62
C GLY A 474 41.14 17.55 42.58
N ARG A 475 42.10 18.48 42.38
CA ARG A 475 43.50 18.24 42.70
C ARG A 475 43.61 18.06 44.20
N GLY A 476 43.56 16.84 44.68
CA GLY A 476 44.04 16.48 46.04
C GLY A 476 45.54 16.71 46.13
N ARG A 477 45.95 17.77 46.79
CA ARG A 477 47.30 17.92 47.32
C ARG A 477 47.43 16.92 48.49
N GLN A 478 48.19 15.86 48.30
CA GLN A 478 48.89 15.25 49.41
C GLN A 478 50.11 16.10 49.78
N LYS A 479 50.18 16.49 51.03
CA LYS A 479 51.41 16.86 51.72
C LYS A 479 51.46 16.12 53.08
N VAL A 480 52.57 15.45 53.24
CA VAL A 480 53.25 14.95 54.42
C VAL A 480 52.62 13.73 55.12
#